data_b35637ec94515d9938952f378b08efa5
#
_entry.id   b35637ec94515d9938952f378b08efa5
#
_cell.length_a   1.000
_cell.length_b   1.000
_cell.length_c   1.000
_cell.angle_alpha   90.00
_cell.angle_beta   90.00
_cell.angle_gamma   90.00
#
_symmetry.space_group_name_H-M   'P 1'
#
loop_
_entity.id
_entity.type
_entity.pdbx_description
1 polymer ?
#
loop_
_entity_poly.entity_id
_entity_poly.type
_entity_poly.pdbx_seq_one_letter_code
_entity_poly.pdbx_strand_id
1 'polypeptide(L)'
;MALAFVTSSCGADAYIKKGEKNLALGEYFDAANNFKQAYTRTPAKEKVARGRISAKLALCYDKMNASQKAVGAYQNVLRYGLADANTHLLFGRQLLKTGAYKAAEEQFKIALDSLPNNKLASEGLISAQQATQTKNEGSRYIVKRMEVFNSHRADYSPMLFGDEHNKLYFSSTRNEAKGDALSGITGAKPADIFVSERDDKGKWTKPEPVPGGLNTDYDEGACCFSPDQRTM
;
A
#
# COMPACT_ATOMS: atom_id res chain seq x y z
N MET A 1 -29.61 36.30 18.26
CA MET A 1 -29.34 35.56 17.01
C MET A 1 -28.00 34.83 17.09
N ALA A 2 -27.97 33.63 17.72
CA ALA A 2 -26.74 32.87 17.85
C ALA A 2 -27.11 31.37 18.00
N LEU A 3 -27.61 30.78 16.93
CA LEU A 3 -27.97 29.32 16.93
C LEU A 3 -27.72 28.71 15.56
N ALA A 4 -26.46 28.68 15.10
CA ALA A 4 -26.13 27.99 13.82
C ALA A 4 -24.74 27.34 13.75
N PHE A 5 -24.04 27.07 14.85
CA PHE A 5 -22.67 26.56 14.80
C PHE A 5 -22.42 25.19 15.46
N VAL A 6 -23.45 24.46 15.88
CA VAL A 6 -23.27 23.17 16.59
C VAL A 6 -23.41 21.94 15.71
N THR A 7 -23.94 22.03 14.49
CA THR A 7 -24.30 20.85 13.69
C THR A 7 -23.18 20.27 12.82
N SER A 8 -22.08 21.01 12.59
CA SER A 8 -20.99 20.58 11.71
C SER A 8 -20.02 19.59 12.38
N SER A 9 -19.80 19.71 13.70
CA SER A 9 -18.88 18.85 14.46
C SER A 9 -19.41 17.42 14.64
N CYS A 10 -20.72 17.27 14.85
CA CYS A 10 -21.33 15.97 15.14
C CYS A 10 -21.13 14.91 14.02
N GLY A 11 -21.04 15.34 12.75
CA GLY A 11 -20.83 14.46 11.61
C GLY A 11 -19.40 13.97 11.47
N ALA A 12 -18.39 14.84 11.73
CA ALA A 12 -16.97 14.45 11.67
C ALA A 12 -16.61 13.49 12.82
N ASP A 13 -17.09 13.77 14.04
CA ASP A 13 -16.81 12.98 15.24
C ASP A 13 -17.32 11.54 15.12
N ALA A 14 -18.48 11.33 14.50
CA ALA A 14 -19.01 10.00 14.27
C ALA A 14 -18.08 9.16 13.35
N TYR A 15 -17.52 9.78 12.30
CA TYR A 15 -16.57 9.13 11.42
C TYR A 15 -15.20 8.92 12.09
N ILE A 16 -14.75 9.83 12.94
CA ILE A 16 -13.52 9.64 13.73
C ILE A 16 -13.68 8.40 14.62
N LYS A 17 -14.76 8.30 15.38
CA LYS A 17 -15.02 7.13 16.25
C LYS A 17 -15.08 5.81 15.48
N LYS A 18 -15.75 5.80 14.31
CA LYS A 18 -15.77 4.61 13.44
C LYS A 18 -14.38 4.26 12.94
N GLY A 19 -13.62 5.25 12.47
CA GLY A 19 -12.25 5.06 12.02
C GLY A 19 -11.34 4.52 13.10
N GLU A 20 -11.48 5.01 14.34
CA GLU A 20 -10.72 4.52 15.50
C GLU A 20 -11.06 3.07 15.85
N LYS A 21 -12.35 2.71 15.79
CA LYS A 21 -12.78 1.32 15.97
C LYS A 21 -12.17 0.39 14.92
N ASN A 22 -12.28 0.73 13.63
CA ASN A 22 -11.69 -0.05 12.54
C ASN A 22 -10.16 -0.13 12.66
N LEU A 23 -9.50 0.98 13.03
CA LEU A 23 -8.05 1.01 13.25
C LEU A 23 -7.63 0.04 14.39
N ALA A 24 -8.39 0.00 15.48
CA ALA A 24 -8.14 -0.92 16.59
C ALA A 24 -8.31 -2.39 16.20
N LEU A 25 -9.19 -2.68 15.22
CA LEU A 25 -9.39 -4.02 14.66
C LEU A 25 -8.37 -4.37 13.57
N GLY A 26 -7.52 -3.42 13.16
CA GLY A 26 -6.58 -3.62 12.04
C GLY A 26 -7.23 -3.49 10.65
N GLU A 27 -8.47 -3.04 10.58
CA GLU A 27 -9.21 -2.80 9.33
C GLU A 27 -8.77 -1.44 8.73
N TYR A 28 -7.55 -1.40 8.22
CA TYR A 28 -6.90 -0.14 7.81
C TYR A 28 -7.59 0.55 6.64
N PHE A 29 -8.16 -0.20 5.70
CA PHE A 29 -8.89 0.35 4.57
C PHE A 29 -10.18 1.04 5.04
N ASP A 30 -10.96 0.37 5.87
CA ASP A 30 -12.20 0.92 6.41
C ASP A 30 -11.94 2.08 7.37
N ALA A 31 -10.87 2.00 8.17
CA ALA A 31 -10.40 3.11 8.99
C ALA A 31 -10.06 4.33 8.13
N ALA A 32 -9.27 4.14 7.05
CA ALA A 32 -8.89 5.21 6.14
C ALA A 32 -10.12 5.86 5.47
N ASN A 33 -11.11 5.06 5.05
CA ASN A 33 -12.35 5.57 4.48
C ASN A 33 -13.12 6.44 5.48
N ASN A 34 -13.24 5.99 6.73
CA ASN A 34 -13.89 6.76 7.78
C ASN A 34 -13.10 8.06 8.11
N PHE A 35 -11.78 8.00 8.26
CA PHE A 35 -10.97 9.20 8.50
C PHE A 35 -11.00 10.18 7.32
N LYS A 36 -11.08 9.70 6.08
CA LYS A 36 -11.26 10.54 4.89
C LYS A 36 -12.59 11.28 4.93
N GLN A 37 -13.68 10.61 5.33
CA GLN A 37 -14.99 11.24 5.53
C GLN A 37 -14.93 12.27 6.67
N ALA A 38 -14.26 11.96 7.77
CA ALA A 38 -14.04 12.89 8.87
C ALA A 38 -13.28 14.15 8.40
N TYR A 39 -12.16 13.95 7.67
CA TYR A 39 -11.34 15.04 7.14
C TYR A 39 -12.15 15.99 6.24
N THR A 40 -12.96 15.44 5.34
CA THR A 40 -13.81 16.26 4.45
C THR A 40 -14.85 17.08 5.19
N ARG A 41 -15.38 16.53 6.31
CA ARG A 41 -16.40 17.22 7.13
C ARG A 41 -15.81 18.19 8.15
N THR A 42 -14.53 18.09 8.44
CA THR A 42 -13.85 19.01 9.38
C THR A 42 -13.58 20.35 8.69
N PRO A 43 -14.06 21.47 9.23
CA PRO A 43 -13.84 22.80 8.65
C PRO A 43 -12.36 23.12 8.43
N ALA A 44 -12.04 23.83 7.35
CA ALA A 44 -10.64 24.16 7.01
C ALA A 44 -9.92 24.99 8.10
N LYS A 45 -10.67 25.78 8.86
CA LYS A 45 -10.16 26.59 10.00
C LYS A 45 -9.71 25.72 11.19
N GLU A 46 -10.22 24.50 11.32
CA GLU A 46 -9.87 23.56 12.38
C GLU A 46 -8.58 22.79 12.07
N LYS A 47 -7.48 23.53 11.94
CA LYS A 47 -6.17 23.00 11.50
C LYS A 47 -5.67 21.86 12.37
N VAL A 48 -5.82 21.94 13.70
CA VAL A 48 -5.38 20.90 14.64
C VAL A 48 -6.18 19.61 14.44
N ALA A 49 -7.51 19.70 14.33
CA ALA A 49 -8.35 18.54 14.08
C ALA A 49 -8.01 17.87 12.74
N ARG A 50 -7.87 18.66 11.67
CA ARG A 50 -7.44 18.16 10.35
C ARG A 50 -6.06 17.50 10.39
N GLY A 51 -5.12 18.06 11.12
CA GLY A 51 -3.79 17.47 11.26
C GLY A 51 -3.82 16.13 12.00
N ARG A 52 -4.59 16.01 13.07
CA ARG A 52 -4.78 14.74 13.81
C ARG A 52 -5.43 13.67 12.93
N ILE A 53 -6.44 14.01 12.14
CA ILE A 53 -7.07 13.09 11.18
C ILE A 53 -6.07 12.69 10.10
N SER A 54 -5.26 13.64 9.60
CA SER A 54 -4.22 13.35 8.60
C SER A 54 -3.16 12.37 9.12
N ALA A 55 -2.77 12.46 10.40
CA ALA A 55 -1.84 11.51 11.01
C ALA A 55 -2.43 10.08 11.05
N LYS A 56 -3.72 9.95 11.38
CA LYS A 56 -4.42 8.66 11.35
C LYS A 56 -4.55 8.10 9.93
N LEU A 57 -4.83 8.95 8.94
CA LEU A 57 -4.84 8.58 7.53
C LEU A 57 -3.45 8.11 7.06
N ALA A 58 -2.39 8.81 7.44
CA ALA A 58 -1.02 8.43 7.10
C ALA A 58 -0.67 7.06 7.65
N LEU A 59 -1.03 6.77 8.92
CA LEU A 59 -0.85 5.47 9.54
C LEU A 59 -1.61 4.37 8.78
N CYS A 60 -2.87 4.58 8.46
CA CYS A 60 -3.65 3.60 7.70
C CYS A 60 -3.02 3.31 6.33
N TYR A 61 -2.63 4.33 5.59
CA TYR A 61 -1.99 4.17 4.28
C TYR A 61 -0.62 3.51 4.37
N ASP A 62 0.17 3.77 5.43
CA ASP A 62 1.43 3.07 5.67
C ASP A 62 1.18 1.56 5.88
N LYS A 63 0.23 1.21 6.74
CA LYS A 63 -0.15 -0.19 7.00
C LYS A 63 -0.68 -0.92 5.77
N MET A 64 -1.36 -0.20 4.87
CA MET A 64 -1.84 -0.72 3.59
C MET A 64 -0.75 -0.75 2.51
N ASN A 65 0.48 -0.33 2.81
CA ASN A 65 1.56 -0.12 1.83
C ASN A 65 1.17 0.84 0.68
N ALA A 66 0.22 1.74 0.91
CA ALA A 66 -0.24 2.74 -0.04
C ALA A 66 0.65 4.01 0.05
N SER A 67 1.94 3.86 -0.26
CA SER A 67 2.99 4.85 0.04
C SER A 67 2.73 6.23 -0.53
N GLN A 68 2.22 6.35 -1.76
CA GLN A 68 1.88 7.66 -2.35
C GLN A 68 0.79 8.39 -1.56
N LYS A 69 -0.25 7.66 -1.10
CA LYS A 69 -1.32 8.23 -0.28
C LYS A 69 -0.80 8.61 1.11
N ALA A 70 0.09 7.78 1.68
CA ALA A 70 0.74 8.06 2.95
C ALA A 70 1.60 9.34 2.88
N VAL A 71 2.38 9.53 1.81
CA VAL A 71 3.15 10.76 1.55
C VAL A 71 2.25 11.98 1.60
N GLY A 72 1.13 11.99 0.86
CA GLY A 72 0.18 13.12 0.86
C GLY A 72 -0.45 13.38 2.23
N ALA A 73 -0.71 12.32 3.00
CA ALA A 73 -1.26 12.46 4.35
C ALA A 73 -0.21 13.03 5.33
N TYR A 74 1.05 12.57 5.29
CA TYR A 74 2.14 13.15 6.09
C TYR A 74 2.42 14.62 5.73
N GLN A 75 2.40 14.99 4.44
CA GLN A 75 2.51 16.39 4.03
C GLN A 75 1.42 17.27 4.68
N ASN A 76 0.20 16.74 4.82
CA ASN A 76 -0.84 17.47 5.54
C ASN A 76 -0.54 17.59 7.05
N VAL A 77 0.02 16.56 7.69
CA VAL A 77 0.45 16.66 9.10
C VAL A 77 1.46 17.79 9.28
N LEU A 78 2.47 17.86 8.40
CA LEU A 78 3.47 18.94 8.41
C LEU A 78 2.81 20.32 8.18
N ARG A 79 1.94 20.43 7.18
CA ARG A 79 1.22 21.67 6.84
C ARG A 79 0.42 22.21 8.02
N TYR A 80 -0.12 21.34 8.85
CA TYR A 80 -0.90 21.73 10.03
C TYR A 80 -0.04 21.92 11.30
N GLY A 81 1.28 21.78 11.20
CA GLY A 81 2.21 22.00 12.31
C GLY A 81 2.12 20.95 13.42
N LEU A 82 1.71 19.72 13.11
CA LEU A 82 1.57 18.63 14.09
C LEU A 82 2.62 17.52 13.91
N ALA A 83 3.64 17.78 13.11
CA ALA A 83 4.72 16.82 12.93
C ALA A 83 5.64 16.79 14.16
N ASP A 84 5.94 15.60 14.62
CA ASP A 84 6.97 15.27 15.61
C ASP A 84 8.09 14.47 14.96
N ALA A 85 9.10 14.11 15.70
CA ALA A 85 10.24 13.33 15.21
C ALA A 85 9.81 11.98 14.62
N ASN A 86 8.82 11.32 15.20
CA ASN A 86 8.30 10.05 14.68
C ASN A 86 7.54 10.26 13.36
N THR A 87 6.82 11.36 13.23
CA THR A 87 6.18 11.75 11.96
C THR A 87 7.22 11.92 10.86
N HIS A 88 8.34 12.59 11.11
CA HIS A 88 9.43 12.75 10.15
C HIS A 88 10.08 11.42 9.79
N LEU A 89 10.31 10.53 10.77
CA LEU A 89 10.81 9.18 10.54
C LEU A 89 9.89 8.39 9.59
N LEU A 90 8.60 8.33 9.89
CA LEU A 90 7.63 7.56 9.11
C LEU A 90 7.41 8.18 7.72
N PHE A 91 7.40 9.50 7.63
CA PHE A 91 7.32 10.22 6.35
C PHE A 91 8.56 9.94 5.48
N GLY A 92 9.77 9.99 6.05
CA GLY A 92 11.00 9.63 5.36
C GLY A 92 10.94 8.21 4.77
N ARG A 93 10.42 7.24 5.53
CA ARG A 93 10.21 5.86 5.04
C ARG A 93 9.27 5.79 3.83
N GLN A 94 8.17 6.56 3.82
CA GLN A 94 7.26 6.56 2.67
C GLN A 94 7.87 7.25 1.45
N LEU A 95 8.62 8.33 1.66
CA LEU A 95 9.38 9.00 0.60
C LEU A 95 10.44 8.07 -0.02
N LEU A 96 11.14 7.29 0.82
CA LEU A 96 12.10 6.29 0.36
C LEU A 96 11.43 5.23 -0.53
N LYS A 97 10.30 4.68 -0.09
CA LYS A 97 9.50 3.71 -0.87
C LYS A 97 9.00 4.27 -2.20
N THR A 98 8.76 5.56 -2.30
CA THR A 98 8.29 6.22 -3.52
C THR A 98 9.41 6.73 -4.43
N GLY A 99 10.66 6.50 -4.07
CA GLY A 99 11.84 6.92 -4.84
C GLY A 99 12.20 8.40 -4.69
N ALA A 100 11.58 9.10 -3.75
CA ALA A 100 11.87 10.51 -3.43
C ALA A 100 13.05 10.63 -2.45
N TYR A 101 14.21 10.09 -2.85
CA TYR A 101 15.36 9.85 -1.98
C TYR A 101 15.91 11.11 -1.28
N LYS A 102 16.04 12.22 -2.00
CA LYS A 102 16.52 13.49 -1.42
C LYS A 102 15.57 14.01 -0.34
N ALA A 103 14.26 13.98 -0.61
CA ALA A 103 13.26 14.38 0.37
C ALA A 103 13.22 13.43 1.57
N ALA A 104 13.43 12.12 1.35
CA ALA A 104 13.55 11.13 2.42
C ALA A 104 14.74 11.43 3.34
N GLU A 105 15.91 11.74 2.76
CA GLU A 105 17.12 12.13 3.48
C GLU A 105 16.87 13.32 4.41
N GLU A 106 16.20 14.36 3.92
CA GLU A 106 15.84 15.54 4.72
C GLU A 106 14.96 15.16 5.92
N GLN A 107 13.95 14.32 5.70
CA GLN A 107 13.05 13.90 6.78
C GLN A 107 13.77 13.06 7.84
N PHE A 108 14.65 12.16 7.43
CA PHE A 108 15.44 11.35 8.38
C PHE A 108 16.42 12.21 9.19
N LYS A 109 17.04 13.25 8.60
CA LYS A 109 17.87 14.21 9.32
C LYS A 109 17.08 14.92 10.42
N ILE A 110 15.90 15.48 10.06
CA ILE A 110 15.02 16.13 11.04
C ILE A 110 14.61 15.17 12.16
N ALA A 111 14.31 13.91 11.84
CA ALA A 111 14.01 12.91 12.85
C ALA A 111 15.19 12.66 13.79
N LEU A 112 16.42 12.59 13.27
CA LEU A 112 17.64 12.35 14.03
C LEU A 112 18.04 13.53 14.91
N ASP A 113 17.71 14.77 14.52
CA ASP A 113 17.96 15.95 15.37
C ASP A 113 17.27 15.83 16.75
N SER A 114 16.08 15.22 16.78
CA SER A 114 15.33 15.00 18.01
C SER A 114 15.52 13.57 18.59
N LEU A 115 15.90 12.60 17.78
CA LEU A 115 16.07 11.19 18.13
C LEU A 115 17.44 10.68 17.64
N PRO A 116 18.57 11.18 18.18
CA PRO A 116 19.91 10.92 17.61
C PRO A 116 20.33 9.45 17.60
N ASN A 117 19.77 8.64 18.49
CA ASN A 117 20.07 7.21 18.60
C ASN A 117 19.02 6.30 17.95
N ASN A 118 18.11 6.87 17.13
CA ASN A 118 17.08 6.08 16.48
C ASN A 118 17.67 5.30 15.29
N LYS A 119 17.81 3.99 15.47
CA LYS A 119 18.39 3.08 14.49
C LYS A 119 17.63 3.10 13.14
N LEU A 120 16.29 3.13 13.16
CA LEU A 120 15.50 3.16 11.93
C LEU A 120 15.69 4.46 11.14
N ALA A 121 15.88 5.59 11.82
CA ALA A 121 16.13 6.86 11.17
C ALA A 121 17.54 6.91 10.56
N SER A 122 18.57 6.39 11.27
CA SER A 122 19.94 6.33 10.75
C SER A 122 20.07 5.36 9.58
N GLU A 123 19.48 4.17 9.65
CA GLU A 123 19.45 3.21 8.54
C GLU A 123 18.68 3.76 7.33
N GLY A 124 17.55 4.45 7.59
CA GLY A 124 16.77 5.13 6.56
C GLY A 124 17.56 6.24 5.86
N LEU A 125 18.33 7.02 6.59
CA LEU A 125 19.22 8.05 6.04
C LEU A 125 20.28 7.44 5.14
N ILE A 126 20.99 6.41 5.61
CA ILE A 126 22.00 5.68 4.82
C ILE A 126 21.36 5.11 3.56
N SER A 127 20.20 4.48 3.67
CA SER A 127 19.47 3.91 2.53
C SER A 127 19.09 4.97 1.49
N ALA A 128 18.64 6.15 1.92
CA ALA A 128 18.28 7.25 1.03
C ALA A 128 19.51 7.77 0.25
N GLN A 129 20.65 7.90 0.93
CA GLN A 129 21.92 8.33 0.33
C GLN A 129 22.44 7.32 -0.67
N GLN A 130 22.51 6.04 -0.30
CA GLN A 130 22.94 4.96 -1.16
C GLN A 130 22.06 4.79 -2.40
N ALA A 131 20.71 4.87 -2.22
CA ALA A 131 19.78 4.77 -3.33
C ALA A 131 19.97 5.89 -4.37
N THR A 132 20.36 7.09 -3.93
CA THR A 132 20.68 8.20 -4.83
C THR A 132 21.94 7.90 -5.65
N GLN A 133 22.97 7.33 -5.04
CA GLN A 133 24.20 6.93 -5.71
C GLN A 133 23.95 5.79 -6.72
N THR A 134 23.33 4.70 -6.24
CA THR A 134 23.03 3.52 -7.08
C THR A 134 22.15 3.86 -8.28
N LYS A 135 21.20 4.79 -8.13
CA LYS A 135 20.37 5.26 -9.24
C LYS A 135 21.22 5.89 -10.37
N ASN A 136 22.30 6.56 -10.02
CA ASN A 136 23.18 7.24 -10.97
C ASN A 136 24.21 6.28 -11.61
N GLU A 137 24.60 5.23 -10.90
CA GLU A 137 25.56 4.22 -11.37
C GLU A 137 24.94 3.24 -12.38
N GLY A 138 23.60 3.15 -12.38
CA GLY A 138 22.88 2.20 -13.23
C GLY A 138 22.92 0.77 -12.69
N SER A 139 22.32 -0.15 -13.43
CA SER A 139 22.29 -1.58 -13.11
C SER A 139 22.59 -2.40 -14.36
N ARG A 140 23.31 -3.52 -14.20
CA ARG A 140 23.49 -4.49 -15.29
C ARG A 140 22.21 -5.28 -15.60
N TYR A 141 21.16 -5.10 -14.82
CA TYR A 141 19.86 -5.71 -15.06
C TYR A 141 18.90 -4.69 -15.66
N ILE A 142 18.16 -5.12 -16.68
CA ILE A 142 17.05 -4.36 -17.25
C ILE A 142 15.75 -4.99 -16.77
N VAL A 143 15.05 -4.30 -15.88
CA VAL A 143 13.73 -4.73 -15.40
C VAL A 143 12.66 -4.17 -16.32
N LYS A 144 11.85 -5.06 -16.89
CA LYS A 144 10.73 -4.69 -17.76
C LYS A 144 9.40 -5.17 -17.15
N ARG A 145 8.41 -4.33 -17.20
CA ARG A 145 7.05 -4.72 -16.87
C ARG A 145 6.53 -5.69 -17.94
N MET A 146 5.89 -6.76 -17.50
CA MET A 146 5.26 -7.74 -18.38
C MET A 146 3.77 -7.39 -18.49
N GLU A 147 3.40 -6.58 -19.47
CA GLU A 147 2.03 -6.05 -19.62
C GLU A 147 0.96 -7.13 -19.73
N VAL A 148 1.31 -8.31 -20.26
CA VAL A 148 0.38 -9.44 -20.36
C VAL A 148 0.00 -10.00 -19.00
N PHE A 149 0.91 -9.95 -18.01
CA PHE A 149 0.68 -10.50 -16.66
C PHE A 149 0.27 -9.46 -15.64
N ASN A 150 0.92 -8.28 -15.69
CA ASN A 150 0.74 -7.28 -14.67
C ASN A 150 -0.59 -6.53 -14.85
N SER A 151 -1.46 -6.64 -13.86
CA SER A 151 -2.70 -5.89 -13.77
C SER A 151 -2.50 -4.51 -13.09
N HIS A 152 -3.59 -3.77 -12.89
CA HIS A 152 -3.59 -2.57 -12.03
C HIS A 152 -3.77 -2.91 -10.53
N ARG A 153 -3.89 -4.19 -10.22
CA ARG A 153 -4.04 -4.73 -8.87
C ARG A 153 -2.74 -5.42 -8.44
N ALA A 154 -2.79 -6.19 -7.36
CA ALA A 154 -1.65 -6.98 -6.93
C ALA A 154 -1.55 -8.26 -7.77
N ASP A 155 -0.34 -8.53 -8.29
CA ASP A 155 0.03 -9.77 -8.95
C ASP A 155 1.32 -10.24 -8.28
N TYR A 156 1.35 -11.47 -7.75
CA TYR A 156 2.45 -11.95 -6.91
C TYR A 156 2.60 -13.47 -6.94
N SER A 157 3.66 -13.97 -6.34
CA SER A 157 3.97 -15.41 -6.22
C SER A 157 3.99 -16.15 -7.57
N PRO A 158 4.78 -15.69 -8.56
CA PRO A 158 4.84 -16.37 -9.86
C PRO A 158 5.54 -17.73 -9.73
N MET A 159 4.98 -18.75 -10.38
CA MET A 159 5.54 -20.09 -10.48
C MET A 159 5.50 -20.58 -11.92
N LEU A 160 6.66 -20.90 -12.48
CA LEU A 160 6.77 -21.56 -13.78
C LEU A 160 6.51 -23.06 -13.62
N PHE A 161 5.81 -23.64 -14.58
CA PHE A 161 5.42 -25.03 -14.60
C PHE A 161 5.70 -25.65 -15.98
N GLY A 162 5.92 -26.98 -15.98
CA GLY A 162 6.28 -27.76 -17.15
C GLY A 162 7.78 -27.79 -17.39
N ASP A 163 8.28 -28.83 -18.04
CA ASP A 163 9.71 -29.02 -18.33
C ASP A 163 10.26 -27.89 -19.21
N GLU A 164 9.44 -27.36 -20.10
CA GLU A 164 9.77 -26.22 -20.98
C GLU A 164 9.44 -24.86 -20.37
N HIS A 165 8.94 -24.81 -19.13
CA HIS A 165 8.52 -23.57 -18.47
C HIS A 165 7.50 -22.77 -19.32
N ASN A 166 6.57 -23.47 -19.93
CA ASN A 166 5.59 -22.90 -20.86
C ASN A 166 4.28 -22.46 -20.20
N LYS A 167 4.11 -22.71 -18.89
CA LYS A 167 2.98 -22.23 -18.09
C LYS A 167 3.49 -21.40 -16.91
N LEU A 168 2.78 -20.32 -16.62
CA LEU A 168 3.03 -19.44 -15.49
C LEU A 168 1.78 -19.34 -14.63
N TYR A 169 1.87 -19.82 -13.40
CA TYR A 169 0.86 -19.65 -12.37
C TYR A 169 1.24 -18.48 -11.47
N PHE A 170 0.26 -17.72 -10.99
CA PHE A 170 0.49 -16.64 -10.05
C PHE A 170 -0.81 -16.24 -9.35
N SER A 171 -0.71 -15.63 -8.16
CA SER A 171 -1.85 -15.10 -7.44
C SER A 171 -2.14 -13.66 -7.88
N SER A 172 -3.40 -13.30 -7.99
CA SER A 172 -3.82 -11.95 -8.40
C SER A 172 -5.14 -11.52 -7.78
N THR A 173 -5.21 -10.26 -7.36
CA THR A 173 -6.45 -9.60 -6.91
C THR A 173 -7.13 -8.81 -8.03
N ARG A 174 -6.87 -9.17 -9.31
CA ARG A 174 -7.46 -8.50 -10.48
C ARG A 174 -8.98 -8.59 -10.50
N ASN A 175 -9.60 -7.83 -11.40
CA ASN A 175 -11.07 -7.74 -11.42
C ASN A 175 -11.76 -9.07 -11.72
N GLU A 176 -11.09 -9.95 -12.46
CA GLU A 176 -11.57 -11.30 -12.82
C GLU A 176 -11.49 -12.31 -11.66
N ALA A 177 -10.84 -11.97 -10.54
CA ALA A 177 -10.85 -12.81 -9.34
C ALA A 177 -12.26 -12.91 -8.75
N LYS A 178 -12.57 -14.08 -8.16
CA LYS A 178 -13.85 -14.34 -7.51
C LYS A 178 -14.04 -13.50 -6.23
N GLY A 179 -15.27 -13.52 -5.73
CA GLY A 179 -15.67 -12.76 -4.57
C GLY A 179 -15.76 -11.25 -4.86
N ASP A 180 -16.77 -10.59 -4.30
CA ASP A 180 -16.98 -9.14 -4.46
C ASP A 180 -16.72 -8.38 -3.16
N ALA A 181 -16.56 -9.08 -2.04
CA ALA A 181 -16.25 -8.47 -0.76
C ALA A 181 -14.85 -7.88 -0.76
N LEU A 182 -14.74 -6.60 -0.43
CA LEU A 182 -13.44 -5.98 -0.26
C LEU A 182 -12.91 -6.21 1.15
N SER A 183 -11.62 -6.55 1.24
CA SER A 183 -10.94 -6.65 2.53
C SER A 183 -10.98 -5.31 3.27
N GLY A 184 -11.48 -5.30 4.51
CA GLY A 184 -11.41 -4.13 5.40
C GLY A 184 -9.97 -3.71 5.73
N ILE A 185 -9.00 -4.60 5.52
CA ILE A 185 -7.57 -4.36 5.75
C ILE A 185 -6.94 -3.65 4.55
N THR A 186 -7.10 -4.20 3.35
CA THR A 186 -6.39 -3.75 2.14
C THR A 186 -7.26 -2.99 1.15
N GLY A 187 -8.58 -3.21 1.17
CA GLY A 187 -9.52 -2.72 0.16
C GLY A 187 -9.40 -3.45 -1.18
N ALA A 188 -8.70 -4.56 -1.22
CA ALA A 188 -8.61 -5.42 -2.39
C ALA A 188 -9.68 -6.52 -2.35
N LYS A 189 -10.02 -7.06 -3.51
CA LYS A 189 -10.75 -8.33 -3.62
C LYS A 189 -9.86 -9.47 -3.11
N PRO A 190 -10.44 -10.62 -2.76
CA PRO A 190 -9.69 -11.85 -2.56
C PRO A 190 -8.80 -12.15 -3.77
N ALA A 191 -7.67 -12.80 -3.51
CA ALA A 191 -6.75 -13.22 -4.57
C ALA A 191 -7.13 -14.60 -5.07
N ASP A 192 -7.14 -14.77 -6.39
CA ASP A 192 -7.26 -16.06 -7.08
C ASP A 192 -5.93 -16.48 -7.68
N ILE A 193 -5.81 -17.75 -7.99
CA ILE A 193 -4.70 -18.28 -8.79
C ILE A 193 -5.07 -18.20 -10.27
N PHE A 194 -4.19 -17.58 -11.04
CA PHE A 194 -4.28 -17.44 -12.50
C PHE A 194 -3.20 -18.23 -13.19
N VAL A 195 -3.48 -18.63 -14.41
CA VAL A 195 -2.53 -19.30 -15.29
C VAL A 195 -2.47 -18.60 -16.64
N SER A 196 -1.27 -18.53 -17.20
CA SER A 196 -1.01 -18.15 -18.57
C SER A 196 -0.12 -19.21 -19.21
N GLU A 197 -0.33 -19.48 -20.49
CA GLU A 197 0.43 -20.48 -21.25
C GLU A 197 1.13 -19.80 -22.43
N ARG A 198 2.23 -20.38 -22.89
CA ARG A 198 2.85 -19.98 -24.16
C ARG A 198 2.15 -20.66 -25.31
N ASP A 199 1.81 -19.91 -26.34
CA ASP A 199 1.32 -20.43 -27.61
C ASP A 199 2.47 -21.07 -28.42
N ASP A 200 2.13 -21.68 -29.57
CA ASP A 200 3.10 -22.33 -30.46
C ASP A 200 4.17 -21.38 -31.00
N LYS A 201 3.96 -20.06 -30.90
CA LYS A 201 4.91 -19.02 -31.25
C LYS A 201 5.76 -18.52 -30.08
N GLY A 202 5.60 -19.16 -28.90
CA GLY A 202 6.28 -18.79 -27.67
C GLY A 202 5.77 -17.53 -27.00
N LYS A 203 4.61 -16.99 -27.43
CA LYS A 203 3.98 -15.80 -26.86
C LYS A 203 3.04 -16.20 -25.73
N TRP A 204 3.11 -15.48 -24.62
CA TRP A 204 2.21 -15.68 -23.49
C TRP A 204 0.77 -15.25 -23.81
N THR A 205 -0.19 -16.11 -23.45
CA THR A 205 -1.63 -15.81 -23.51
C THR A 205 -2.06 -14.86 -22.40
N LYS A 206 -3.24 -14.25 -22.53
CA LYS A 206 -3.85 -13.51 -21.43
C LYS A 206 -4.09 -14.49 -20.25
N PRO A 207 -3.72 -14.11 -19.01
CA PRO A 207 -3.99 -14.95 -17.85
C PRO A 207 -5.47 -15.19 -17.63
N GLU A 208 -5.81 -16.43 -17.29
CA GLU A 208 -7.16 -16.87 -16.95
C GLU A 208 -7.18 -17.48 -15.56
N PRO A 209 -8.31 -17.41 -14.83
CA PRO A 209 -8.45 -18.13 -13.56
C PRO A 209 -8.21 -19.64 -13.75
N VAL A 210 -7.50 -20.26 -12.82
CA VAL A 210 -7.28 -21.72 -12.88
C VAL A 210 -8.63 -22.44 -12.82
N PRO A 211 -8.91 -23.36 -13.76
CA PRO A 211 -10.16 -24.11 -13.79
C PRO A 211 -10.23 -25.15 -12.65
N GLY A 212 -11.42 -25.71 -12.44
CA GLY A 212 -11.60 -26.86 -11.54
C GLY A 212 -12.04 -26.53 -10.11
N GLY A 213 -12.47 -25.30 -9.84
CA GLY A 213 -13.05 -24.96 -8.52
C GLY A 213 -12.01 -24.68 -7.42
N LEU A 214 -10.75 -24.50 -7.80
CA LEU A 214 -9.68 -24.10 -6.88
C LEU A 214 -9.93 -22.70 -6.30
N ASN A 215 -10.31 -21.76 -7.17
CA ASN A 215 -10.61 -20.39 -6.78
C ASN A 215 -11.98 -20.29 -6.14
N THR A 216 -12.07 -19.66 -4.97
CA THR A 216 -13.27 -19.50 -4.15
C THR A 216 -13.61 -18.00 -3.92
N ASP A 217 -14.51 -17.71 -3.00
CA ASP A 217 -14.79 -16.32 -2.56
C ASP A 217 -13.78 -15.81 -1.51
N TYR A 218 -12.76 -16.61 -1.19
CA TYR A 218 -11.69 -16.29 -0.23
C TYR A 218 -10.35 -16.12 -0.94
N ASP A 219 -9.31 -15.75 -0.18
CA ASP A 219 -7.95 -15.64 -0.71
C ASP A 219 -7.34 -17.02 -0.99
N GLU A 220 -6.98 -17.28 -2.25
CA GLU A 220 -6.10 -18.35 -2.63
C GLU A 220 -4.65 -17.83 -2.71
N GLY A 221 -3.78 -18.50 -1.95
CA GLY A 221 -2.39 -18.12 -1.79
C GLY A 221 -1.47 -18.59 -2.91
N ALA A 222 -0.15 -18.49 -2.63
CA ALA A 222 0.87 -18.98 -3.54
C ALA A 222 0.76 -20.48 -3.77
N CYS A 223 0.76 -20.88 -5.04
CA CYS A 223 0.81 -22.31 -5.40
C CYS A 223 2.26 -22.78 -5.57
N CYS A 224 2.48 -24.06 -5.34
CA CYS A 224 3.67 -24.79 -5.74
C CYS A 224 3.26 -26.15 -6.28
N PHE A 225 4.17 -26.83 -6.98
CA PHE A 225 3.94 -28.14 -7.55
C PHE A 225 4.89 -29.17 -6.96
N SER A 226 4.43 -30.42 -6.85
CA SER A 226 5.29 -31.54 -6.55
C SER A 226 6.35 -31.74 -7.64
N PRO A 227 7.51 -32.37 -7.33
CA PRO A 227 8.56 -32.58 -8.33
C PRO A 227 8.10 -33.39 -9.56
N ASP A 228 7.11 -34.29 -9.39
CA ASP A 228 6.50 -35.04 -10.47
C ASP A 228 5.38 -34.30 -11.22
N GLN A 229 5.12 -33.03 -10.84
CA GLN A 229 4.15 -32.12 -11.44
C GLN A 229 2.68 -32.59 -11.39
N ARG A 230 2.36 -33.58 -10.54
CA ARG A 230 1.01 -34.16 -10.44
C ARG A 230 0.13 -33.54 -9.38
N THR A 231 0.73 -32.84 -8.43
CA THR A 231 0.02 -32.17 -7.33
C THR A 231 0.40 -30.70 -7.27
N MET A 232 -0.63 -29.83 -7.16
CA MET A 232 -0.48 -28.43 -6.87
C MET A 232 -0.65 -28.22 -5.38
#